data_1093f55a589f42b66da9d53296790784
#
_entry.id   1093f55a589f42b66da9d53296790784
#
_cell.length_a   1.000
_cell.length_b   1.000
_cell.length_c   1.000
_cell.angle_alpha   90.00
_cell.angle_beta   90.00
_cell.angle_gamma   90.00
#
_symmetry.space_group_name_H-M   'P 1'
#
loop_
_entity.id
_entity.type
_entity.pdbx_description
1 polymer ?
#
loop_
_entity_poly.entity_id
_entity_poly.type
_entity_poly.pdbx_seq_one_letter_code
_entity_poly.pdbx_strand_id
1 'polypeptide(L)'
;MPESQNQVTNSQTLVIDAEKFEFEALEQQNGFATVVKFKVENPDVRPGDVLLILSGGDINFHGFIGKIEDGWGIAMDRNGSQLAAVVH
;
A
#
# COMPACT_ATOMS: atom_id res chain seq x y z
N MET A 1 -22.24 -2.77 24.32
CA MET A 1 -21.72 -2.55 23.90
C MET A 1 -21.32 -2.57 23.35
N PRO A 2 -21.22 -2.44 23.06
CA PRO A 2 -20.50 -2.28 22.46
C PRO A 2 -19.89 -2.16 21.95
N GLU A 3 -19.70 -1.98 21.86
CA GLU A 3 -18.99 -1.76 21.44
C GLU A 3 -18.18 -1.93 21.03
N SER A 4 -18.15 -2.00 21.23
CA SER A 4 -17.18 -2.17 20.89
C SER A 4 -16.77 -2.45 20.09
N GLN A 5 -16.98 -2.28 19.75
CA GLN A 5 -16.49 -2.47 19.01
C GLN A 5 -15.98 -2.14 18.34
N ASN A 6 -16.02 -1.70 18.30
CA ASN A 6 -15.42 -1.37 17.57
C ASN A 6 -14.46 -1.29 17.43
N GLN A 7 -14.16 -1.24 17.55
CA GLN A 7 -13.24 -1.27 17.24
C GLN A 7 -12.50 -1.51 16.54
N VAL A 8 -12.80 -1.47 16.82
CA VAL A 8 -12.13 -1.96 16.08
C VAL A 8 -11.30 -1.60 15.10
N THR A 9 -11.15 -1.67 14.62
CA THR A 9 -10.46 -1.60 13.44
C THR A 9 -10.21 -0.24 12.95
N ASN A 10 -9.29 0.38 13.54
CA ASN A 10 -8.85 1.64 13.05
C ASN A 10 -7.71 1.41 12.11
N SER A 11 -8.01 0.99 10.89
CA SER A 11 -7.00 0.94 9.88
C SER A 11 -6.62 2.37 9.53
N GLN A 12 -5.34 2.59 9.33
CA GLN A 12 -4.82 3.88 8.94
C GLN A 12 -4.50 3.88 7.45
N THR A 13 -4.33 5.06 6.90
CA THR A 13 -3.93 5.21 5.51
C THR A 13 -2.53 5.79 5.48
N LEU A 14 -1.62 5.06 4.85
CA LEU A 14 -0.28 5.56 4.59
C LEU A 14 -0.29 6.28 3.25
N VAL A 15 0.04 7.56 3.28
CA VAL A 15 0.08 8.37 2.06
C VAL A 15 1.53 8.65 1.73
N ILE A 16 1.98 8.22 0.57
CA ILE A 16 3.37 8.35 0.16
C ILE A 16 3.39 8.96 -1.24
N ASP A 17 4.32 9.89 -1.44
CA ASP A 17 4.56 10.48 -2.75
C ASP A 17 5.23 9.43 -3.64
N ALA A 18 4.74 9.29 -4.86
CA ALA A 18 5.26 8.29 -5.79
C ALA A 18 6.75 8.45 -6.04
N GLU A 19 7.25 9.68 -6.00
CA GLU A 19 8.67 9.93 -6.23
C GLU A 19 9.55 9.43 -5.09
N LYS A 20 8.96 9.24 -3.93
CA LYS A 20 9.69 8.79 -2.74
C LYS A 20 9.38 7.34 -2.38
N PHE A 21 8.53 6.70 -3.14
CA PHE A 21 8.09 5.34 -2.82
C PHE A 21 9.00 4.34 -3.52
N GLU A 22 9.76 3.60 -2.71
CA GLU A 22 10.62 2.54 -3.21
C GLU A 22 9.94 1.21 -2.99
N PHE A 23 9.85 0.43 -4.06
CA PHE A 23 9.11 -0.82 -4.00
C PHE A 23 9.62 -1.79 -5.04
N GLU A 24 9.23 -3.04 -4.85
CA GLU A 24 9.43 -4.10 -5.83
C GLU A 24 8.05 -4.56 -6.29
N ALA A 25 7.82 -4.57 -7.60
CA ALA A 25 6.56 -5.04 -8.14
C ALA A 25 6.58 -6.57 -8.17
N LEU A 26 5.73 -7.18 -7.36
CA LEU A 26 5.61 -8.64 -7.33
C LEU A 26 4.67 -9.14 -8.41
N GLU A 27 3.65 -8.36 -8.73
CA GLU A 27 2.73 -8.65 -9.83
C GLU A 27 2.47 -7.36 -10.56
N GLN A 28 2.23 -7.46 -11.85
CA GLN A 28 1.93 -6.29 -12.66
C GLN A 28 0.91 -6.64 -13.72
N GLN A 29 0.22 -5.61 -14.20
CA GLN A 29 -0.77 -5.75 -15.25
C GLN A 29 -0.66 -4.52 -16.14
N ASN A 30 -0.44 -4.75 -17.43
CA ASN A 30 -0.31 -3.66 -18.41
C ASN A 30 0.78 -2.65 -18.04
N GLY A 31 1.85 -3.14 -17.38
CA GLY A 31 2.96 -2.27 -16.99
C GLY A 31 2.79 -1.57 -15.67
N PHE A 32 1.68 -1.78 -15.00
CA PHE A 32 1.41 -1.17 -13.70
C PHE A 32 1.49 -2.20 -12.58
N ALA A 33 2.10 -1.80 -11.47
CA ALA A 33 2.28 -2.70 -10.34
C ALA A 33 0.95 -2.90 -9.62
N THR A 34 0.53 -4.14 -9.51
CA THR A 34 -0.72 -4.49 -8.82
C THR A 34 -0.46 -5.10 -7.45
N VAL A 35 0.72 -5.67 -7.24
CA VAL A 35 1.14 -6.15 -5.93
C VAL A 35 2.56 -5.66 -5.73
N VAL A 36 2.77 -4.94 -4.63
CA VAL A 36 4.08 -4.33 -4.35
C VAL A 36 4.61 -4.79 -3.01
N LYS A 37 5.94 -4.92 -2.95
CA LYS A 37 6.66 -5.18 -1.72
C LYS A 37 7.47 -3.94 -1.40
N PHE A 38 7.35 -3.45 -0.18
CA PHE A 38 8.02 -2.22 0.22
C PHE A 38 8.44 -2.29 1.68
N LYS A 39 9.40 -1.46 2.04
CA LYS A 39 9.90 -1.46 3.40
C LYS A 39 8.95 -0.69 4.31
N VAL A 40 8.59 -1.30 5.43
CA VAL A 40 7.74 -0.68 6.43
C VAL A 40 8.63 -0.20 7.56
N GLU A 41 8.70 1.12 7.74
CA GLU A 41 9.55 1.70 8.76
C GLU A 41 8.79 2.10 10.02
N ASN A 42 7.48 2.25 9.89
CA ASN A 42 6.64 2.65 11.00
C ASN A 42 6.09 1.39 11.69
N PRO A 43 6.41 1.18 12.97
CA PRO A 43 5.96 -0.04 13.67
C PRO A 43 4.45 -0.09 13.89
N ASP A 44 3.75 1.02 13.69
CA ASP A 44 2.29 1.04 13.85
C ASP A 44 1.53 0.56 12.63
N VAL A 45 2.23 0.31 11.53
CA VAL A 45 1.60 -0.18 10.31
C VAL A 45 1.24 -1.65 10.47
N ARG A 46 0.03 -2.00 10.07
CA ARG A 46 -0.51 -3.36 10.25
C ARG A 46 -1.18 -3.85 8.98
N PRO A 47 -1.29 -5.17 8.81
CA PRO A 47 -2.12 -5.71 7.74
C PRO A 47 -3.55 -5.16 7.85
N GLY A 48 -4.13 -4.82 6.72
CA GLY A 48 -5.43 -4.16 6.66
C GLY A 48 -5.35 -2.67 6.51
N ASP A 49 -4.19 -2.08 6.77
CA ASP A 49 -4.00 -0.65 6.54
C ASP A 49 -3.99 -0.36 5.05
N VAL A 50 -4.36 0.86 4.72
CA VAL A 50 -4.44 1.31 3.33
C VAL A 50 -3.13 1.95 2.91
N LEU A 51 -2.66 1.61 1.72
CA LEU A 51 -1.50 2.24 1.12
C LEU A 51 -1.97 3.10 -0.04
N LEU A 52 -1.69 4.39 0.01
CA LEU A 52 -2.10 5.36 -0.99
C LEU A 52 -0.86 6.05 -1.54
N ILE A 53 -0.58 5.84 -2.82
CA ILE A 53 0.57 6.44 -3.48
C ILE A 53 0.06 7.52 -4.42
N LEU A 54 0.55 8.73 -4.26
CA LEU A 54 0.09 9.88 -5.01
C LEU A 54 1.20 10.46 -5.88
N SER A 55 0.82 10.95 -7.02
CA SER A 55 1.72 11.69 -7.89
C SER A 55 1.03 12.99 -8.26
N GLY A 56 1.46 14.10 -7.63
CA GLY A 56 0.93 15.42 -7.93
C GLY A 56 -0.54 15.58 -7.68
N GLY A 57 -1.21 14.79 -6.98
CA GLY A 57 -2.65 14.88 -6.77
C GLY A 57 -3.40 13.73 -7.42
N ASP A 58 -2.71 12.95 -8.26
CA ASP A 58 -3.32 11.79 -8.87
C ASP A 58 -3.01 10.55 -8.05
N ILE A 59 -3.99 9.67 -7.94
CA ILE A 59 -3.81 8.42 -7.21
C ILE A 59 -3.17 7.41 -8.15
N ASN A 60 -1.96 6.98 -7.81
CA ASN A 60 -1.26 5.96 -8.59
C ASN A 60 -1.52 4.56 -8.05
N PHE A 61 -1.70 4.44 -6.74
CA PHE A 61 -1.91 3.15 -6.11
C PHE A 61 -2.81 3.36 -4.89
N HIS A 62 -3.84 2.56 -4.78
CA HIS A 62 -4.74 2.61 -3.63
C HIS A 62 -5.10 1.17 -3.28
N GLY A 63 -4.38 0.62 -2.33
CA GLY A 63 -4.54 -0.79 -2.01
C GLY A 63 -4.46 -1.05 -0.52
N PHE A 64 -4.54 -2.31 -0.17
CA PHE A 64 -4.47 -2.75 1.22
C PHE A 64 -3.19 -3.50 1.46
N ILE A 65 -2.60 -3.28 2.63
CA ILE A 65 -1.46 -4.05 3.07
C ILE A 65 -2.00 -5.40 3.54
N GLY A 66 -1.60 -6.46 2.85
CA GLY A 66 -2.10 -7.79 3.16
C GLY A 66 -1.20 -8.56 4.10
N LYS A 67 0.08 -8.19 4.16
CA LYS A 67 1.05 -8.93 4.94
C LYS A 67 2.20 -8.02 5.33
N ILE A 68 2.71 -8.20 6.54
CA ILE A 68 3.95 -7.55 6.98
C ILE A 68 4.81 -8.61 7.63
N GLU A 69 6.05 -8.72 7.17
CA GLU A 69 6.97 -9.72 7.65
C GLU A 69 8.39 -9.18 7.58
N ASP A 70 9.10 -9.23 8.71
CA ASP A 70 10.51 -8.80 8.80
C ASP A 70 10.74 -7.38 8.30
N GLY A 71 9.79 -6.49 8.57
CA GLY A 71 9.91 -5.10 8.17
C GLY A 71 9.51 -4.83 6.73
N TRP A 72 8.99 -5.82 6.02
CA TRP A 72 8.53 -5.67 4.64
C TRP A 72 7.02 -5.83 4.59
N GLY A 73 6.39 -4.98 3.81
CA GLY A 73 4.95 -5.03 3.60
C GLY A 73 4.64 -5.43 2.17
N ILE A 74 3.53 -6.12 2.00
CA ILE A 74 3.01 -6.47 0.68
C ILE A 74 1.62 -5.88 0.58
N ALA A 75 1.40 -5.03 -0.41
CA ALA A 75 0.12 -4.37 -0.62
C ALA A 75 -0.40 -4.69 -2.02
N MET A 76 -1.72 -4.69 -2.14
CA MET A 76 -2.38 -5.10 -3.37
C MET A 76 -3.39 -4.06 -3.80
N ASP A 77 -3.32 -3.68 -5.08
CA ASP A 77 -4.33 -2.87 -5.76
C ASP A 77 -4.56 -3.48 -7.14
N ARG A 78 -5.48 -4.42 -7.21
CA ARG A 78 -5.69 -5.18 -8.45
C ARG A 78 -6.69 -4.57 -9.39
N ASN A 79 -7.30 -3.46 -8.99
CA ASN A 79 -8.40 -2.90 -9.76
C ASN A 79 -8.08 -1.62 -10.49
N GLY A 80 -7.04 -0.93 -10.13
CA GLY A 80 -6.85 0.38 -10.75
C GLY A 80 -5.48 0.99 -10.57
N SER A 81 -4.46 0.17 -10.32
CA SER A 81 -3.13 0.71 -10.15
C SER A 81 -2.64 1.41 -11.41
N GLN A 82 -2.08 2.60 -11.23
CA GLN A 82 -1.37 3.32 -12.28
C GLN A 82 0.07 3.56 -11.86
N LEU A 83 0.55 2.78 -10.90
CA LEU A 83 1.93 2.87 -10.43
C LEU A 83 2.81 2.06 -11.39
N ALA A 84 3.72 2.72 -12.08
CA ALA A 84 4.57 2.05 -13.05
C ALA A 84 5.37 0.94 -12.37
N ALA A 85 5.32 -0.26 -12.94
CA ALA A 85 5.99 -1.42 -12.36
C ALA A 85 7.51 -1.33 -12.49
N VAL A 86 7.99 -0.62 -13.50
CA VAL A 86 9.41 -0.44 -13.73
C VAL A 86 9.74 1.03 -13.51
N VAL A 87 10.68 1.28 -12.62
CA VAL A 87 11.11 2.64 -12.30
C VAL A 87 12.52 2.83 -12.81
N HIS A 88 12.74 3.90 -13.53
CA HIS A 88 14.05 4.21 -14.10
C HIS A 88 14.63 5.47 -13.49
#